data_77686bfb1f5e0d8e74ad5a424ad7c533
#
_entry.id   77686bfb1f5e0d8e74ad5a424ad7c533
#
_cell.length_a   1.000
_cell.length_b   1.000
_cell.length_c   1.000
_cell.angle_alpha   90.00
_cell.angle_beta   90.00
_cell.angle_gamma   90.00
#
_symmetry.space_group_name_H-M   'P 1'
#
loop_
_entity.id
_entity.type
_entity.pdbx_description
1 polymer ?
#
loop_
_entity_poly.entity_id
_entity_poly.type
_entity_poly.pdbx_seq_one_letter_code
_entity_poly.pdbx_strand_id
1 'polypeptide(L)'
;MDTKEYLHRYNSKNKDDRLAVREYNKDLLKKYSWLTPYNVWTGKPLEDYNYEDTWADDIPDGWRLAFGDQMIEELDQLLRKYNLEDEYHITQIKEKYGSLRWYDDGFAKEGFEEYMNWLYKYEDLSYRTCIYCG
;
A
#
# COMPACT_ATOMS: atom_id res chain seq x y z
N MET A 1 -9.82 -13.36 4.80
CA MET A 1 -9.13 -13.13 6.10
C MET A 1 -8.98 -11.64 6.34
N ASP A 2 -8.85 -11.24 7.61
CA ASP A 2 -8.59 -9.85 7.95
C ASP A 2 -7.09 -9.51 7.86
N THR A 3 -6.75 -8.23 8.02
CA THR A 3 -5.36 -7.76 7.91
C THR A 3 -4.46 -8.38 8.98
N LYS A 4 -4.95 -8.59 10.19
CA LYS A 4 -4.17 -9.20 11.26
C LYS A 4 -3.78 -10.64 10.92
N GLU A 5 -4.73 -11.43 10.43
CA GLU A 5 -4.46 -12.81 10.00
C GLU A 5 -3.53 -12.81 8.78
N TYR A 6 -3.75 -11.90 7.82
CA TYR A 6 -2.87 -11.76 6.67
C TYR A 6 -1.42 -11.53 7.10
N LEU A 7 -1.17 -10.56 8.00
CA LEU A 7 0.18 -10.24 8.46
C LEU A 7 0.82 -11.41 9.19
N HIS A 8 0.05 -12.15 9.98
CA HIS A 8 0.55 -13.36 10.63
C HIS A 8 1.05 -14.37 9.59
N ARG A 9 0.24 -14.65 8.57
CA ARG A 9 0.60 -15.60 7.51
C ARG A 9 1.75 -15.09 6.64
N TYR A 10 1.75 -13.80 6.31
CA TYR A 10 2.81 -13.15 5.55
C TYR A 10 4.17 -13.30 6.23
N ASN A 11 4.21 -13.09 7.55
CA ASN A 11 5.43 -13.15 8.33
C ASN A 11 5.89 -14.59 8.65
N SER A 12 5.00 -15.59 8.62
CA SER A 12 5.35 -16.97 8.93
C SER A 12 6.16 -17.65 7.82
N LYS A 13 5.93 -17.28 6.56
CA LYS A 13 6.65 -17.77 5.38
C LYS A 13 6.55 -19.29 5.12
N ASN A 14 5.68 -20.04 5.82
CA ASN A 14 5.49 -21.45 5.49
C ASN A 14 4.70 -21.62 4.18
N LYS A 15 4.69 -22.84 3.61
CA LYS A 15 4.11 -23.09 2.30
C LYS A 15 2.62 -22.77 2.23
N ASP A 16 1.86 -23.23 3.23
CA ASP A 16 0.40 -23.02 3.23
C ASP A 16 0.05 -21.55 3.42
N ASP A 17 0.80 -20.86 4.29
CA ASP A 17 0.61 -19.42 4.50
C ASP A 17 0.97 -18.61 3.26
N ARG A 18 2.03 -18.97 2.53
CA ARG A 18 2.37 -18.32 1.27
C ARG A 18 1.27 -18.46 0.22
N LEU A 19 0.67 -19.64 0.12
CA LEU A 19 -0.46 -19.86 -0.78
C LEU A 19 -1.66 -18.97 -0.40
N ALA A 20 -1.98 -18.90 0.89
CA ALA A 20 -3.06 -18.05 1.39
C ALA A 20 -2.79 -16.55 1.11
N VAL A 21 -1.55 -16.11 1.30
CA VAL A 21 -1.10 -14.74 1.00
C VAL A 21 -1.28 -14.43 -0.49
N ARG A 22 -0.89 -15.32 -1.37
CA ARG A 22 -1.05 -15.14 -2.82
C ARG A 22 -2.52 -14.97 -3.21
N GLU A 23 -3.40 -15.81 -2.68
CA GLU A 23 -4.83 -15.72 -3.00
C GLU A 23 -5.44 -14.41 -2.47
N TYR A 24 -5.07 -14.00 -1.25
CA TYR A 24 -5.49 -12.72 -0.70
C TYR A 24 -5.02 -11.56 -1.59
N ASN A 25 -3.76 -11.57 -2.01
CA ASN A 25 -3.19 -10.49 -2.83
C ASN A 25 -3.78 -10.44 -4.23
N LYS A 26 -4.14 -11.58 -4.82
CA LYS A 26 -4.87 -11.58 -6.09
C LYS A 26 -6.17 -10.80 -5.99
N ASP A 27 -6.93 -11.01 -4.93
CA ASP A 27 -8.18 -10.29 -4.70
C ASP A 27 -7.94 -8.81 -4.38
N LEU A 28 -6.93 -8.52 -3.57
CA LEU A 28 -6.54 -7.14 -3.23
C LEU A 28 -6.20 -6.32 -4.49
N LEU A 29 -5.43 -6.92 -5.40
CA LEU A 29 -5.00 -6.23 -6.63
C LEU A 29 -6.09 -6.12 -7.69
N LYS A 30 -7.14 -6.94 -7.61
CA LYS A 30 -8.36 -6.71 -8.42
C LYS A 30 -9.08 -5.45 -7.96
N LYS A 31 -9.07 -5.18 -6.67
CA LYS A 31 -9.69 -4.00 -6.07
C LYS A 31 -8.82 -2.75 -6.22
N TYR A 32 -7.52 -2.89 -5.99
CA TYR A 32 -6.54 -1.80 -5.97
C TYR A 32 -5.36 -2.15 -6.88
N SER A 33 -5.55 -2.09 -8.19
CA SER A 33 -4.53 -2.47 -9.17
C SER A 33 -3.23 -1.66 -9.04
N TRP A 34 -3.32 -0.43 -8.55
CA TRP A 34 -2.18 0.45 -8.35
C TRP A 34 -1.24 0.01 -7.21
N LEU A 35 -1.65 -0.99 -6.40
CA LEU A 35 -0.77 -1.63 -5.41
C LEU A 35 0.13 -2.71 -6.02
N THR A 36 -0.01 -3.02 -7.30
CA THR A 36 0.80 -4.03 -7.99
C THR A 36 2.23 -3.55 -8.15
N PRO A 37 3.23 -4.32 -7.69
CA PRO A 37 4.62 -3.97 -7.91
C PRO A 37 4.98 -3.93 -9.39
N TYR A 38 5.89 -3.05 -9.75
CA TYR A 38 6.39 -2.90 -11.09
C TYR A 38 7.90 -2.66 -11.06
N ASN A 39 8.56 -2.82 -12.21
CA ASN A 39 9.99 -2.53 -12.32
C ASN A 39 10.19 -1.01 -12.41
N VAL A 40 10.74 -0.42 -11.34
CA VAL A 40 10.92 1.04 -11.25
C VAL A 40 11.92 1.58 -12.29
N TRP A 41 12.78 0.72 -12.81
CA TRP A 41 13.78 1.12 -13.82
C TRP A 41 13.21 1.15 -15.24
N THR A 42 12.29 0.26 -15.55
CA THR A 42 11.68 0.16 -16.89
C THR A 42 10.26 0.72 -16.96
N GLY A 43 9.61 0.93 -15.81
CA GLY A 43 8.21 1.34 -15.76
C GLY A 43 7.22 0.26 -16.18
N LYS A 44 7.67 -0.98 -16.39
CA LYS A 44 6.85 -2.10 -16.85
C LYS A 44 6.47 -3.02 -15.71
N PRO A 45 5.38 -3.80 -15.84
CA PRO A 45 5.04 -4.84 -14.86
C PRO A 45 6.22 -5.80 -14.63
N LEU A 46 6.31 -6.33 -13.40
CA LEU A 46 7.31 -7.34 -13.07
C LEU A 46 7.04 -8.63 -13.86
N GLU A 47 8.10 -9.21 -14.44
CA GLU A 47 8.03 -10.55 -15.03
C GLU A 47 7.87 -11.58 -13.91
N ASP A 48 7.10 -12.64 -14.18
CA ASP A 48 6.90 -13.76 -13.24
C ASP A 48 6.39 -13.34 -11.86
N TYR A 49 5.59 -12.26 -11.80
CA TYR A 49 5.01 -11.80 -10.54
C TYR A 49 4.11 -12.87 -9.91
N ASN A 50 4.40 -13.24 -8.68
CA ASN A 50 3.77 -14.38 -8.01
C ASN A 50 2.78 -14.02 -6.88
N TYR A 51 2.45 -12.75 -6.71
CA TYR A 51 1.49 -12.26 -5.71
C TYR A 51 1.91 -12.45 -4.25
N GLU A 52 3.19 -12.70 -3.97
CA GLU A 52 3.68 -12.82 -2.59
C GLU A 52 3.86 -11.48 -1.90
N ASP A 53 4.01 -10.39 -2.65
CA ASP A 53 4.18 -9.04 -2.15
C ASP A 53 3.35 -8.05 -2.95
N THR A 54 2.87 -7.01 -2.27
CA THR A 54 2.28 -5.82 -2.88
C THR A 54 2.90 -4.57 -2.26
N TRP A 55 2.62 -3.39 -2.79
CA TRP A 55 3.06 -2.15 -2.15
C TRP A 55 2.52 -1.99 -0.72
N ALA A 56 1.35 -2.57 -0.41
CA ALA A 56 0.81 -2.53 0.94
C ALA A 56 1.73 -3.22 1.97
N ASP A 57 2.56 -4.17 1.53
CA ASP A 57 3.49 -4.89 2.40
C ASP A 57 4.71 -4.05 2.81
N ASP A 58 4.93 -2.91 2.16
CA ASP A 58 5.96 -1.94 2.56
C ASP A 58 5.48 -1.00 3.68
N ILE A 59 4.18 -1.02 3.99
CA ILE A 59 3.66 -0.30 5.16
C ILE A 59 4.02 -1.10 6.41
N PRO A 60 4.69 -0.50 7.42
CA PRO A 60 4.97 -1.20 8.67
C PRO A 60 3.71 -1.83 9.28
N ASP A 61 3.86 -3.03 9.85
CA ASP A 61 2.73 -3.84 10.30
C ASP A 61 1.78 -3.12 11.25
N GLY A 62 2.32 -2.37 12.21
CA GLY A 62 1.49 -1.63 13.16
C GLY A 62 0.66 -0.55 12.50
N TRP A 63 1.22 0.16 11.53
CA TRP A 63 0.48 1.17 10.77
C TRP A 63 -0.56 0.54 9.86
N ARG A 64 -0.21 -0.59 9.24
CA ARG A 64 -1.15 -1.32 8.41
C ARG A 64 -2.36 -1.79 9.21
N LEU A 65 -2.14 -2.30 10.42
CA LEU A 65 -3.22 -2.70 11.34
C LEU A 65 -4.08 -1.53 11.79
N ALA A 66 -3.45 -0.39 12.12
CA ALA A 66 -4.14 0.75 12.70
C ALA A 66 -4.92 1.57 11.66
N PHE A 67 -4.33 1.82 10.48
CA PHE A 67 -4.93 2.73 9.50
C PHE A 67 -4.65 2.38 8.03
N GLY A 68 -3.83 1.35 7.74
CA GLY A 68 -3.40 1.06 6.38
C GLY A 68 -4.55 0.78 5.42
N ASP A 69 -5.55 0.01 5.83
CA ASP A 69 -6.68 -0.32 4.98
C ASP A 69 -7.53 0.92 4.65
N GLN A 70 -7.76 1.78 5.64
CA GLN A 70 -8.46 3.04 5.45
C GLN A 70 -7.68 3.99 4.55
N MET A 71 -6.38 4.09 4.77
CA MET A 71 -5.49 4.92 3.97
C MET A 71 -5.53 4.54 2.48
N ILE A 72 -5.46 3.25 2.20
CA ILE A 72 -5.52 2.71 0.84
C ILE A 72 -6.89 2.99 0.21
N GLU A 73 -7.98 2.74 0.92
CA GLU A 73 -9.33 2.97 0.42
C GLU A 73 -9.56 4.46 0.09
N GLU A 74 -9.12 5.36 0.96
CA GLU A 74 -9.26 6.80 0.72
C GLU A 74 -8.43 7.26 -0.49
N LEU A 75 -7.21 6.75 -0.64
CA LEU A 75 -6.40 7.07 -1.83
C LEU A 75 -7.03 6.53 -3.10
N ASP A 76 -7.57 5.32 -3.07
CA ASP A 76 -8.27 4.74 -4.22
C ASP A 76 -9.44 5.60 -4.66
N GLN A 77 -10.23 6.11 -3.72
CA GLN A 77 -11.32 7.03 -4.01
C GLN A 77 -10.85 8.30 -4.70
N LEU A 78 -9.73 8.89 -4.24
CA LEU A 78 -9.13 10.06 -4.88
C LEU A 78 -8.61 9.75 -6.28
N LEU A 79 -7.95 8.61 -6.47
CA LEU A 79 -7.45 8.19 -7.78
C LEU A 79 -8.59 8.02 -8.76
N ARG A 80 -9.68 7.39 -8.37
CA ARG A 80 -10.85 7.18 -9.23
C ARG A 80 -11.57 8.49 -9.53
N LYS A 81 -11.66 9.38 -8.57
CA LYS A 81 -12.26 10.71 -8.75
C LYS A 81 -11.59 11.50 -9.88
N TYR A 82 -10.27 11.36 -10.02
CA TYR A 82 -9.47 12.07 -11.01
C TYR A 82 -9.00 11.17 -12.17
N ASN A 83 -9.55 9.95 -12.29
CA ASN A 83 -9.23 8.97 -13.34
C ASN A 83 -7.73 8.63 -13.42
N LEU A 84 -7.09 8.45 -12.26
CA LEU A 84 -5.65 8.21 -12.14
C LEU A 84 -5.32 6.76 -11.73
N GLU A 85 -6.31 5.90 -11.50
CA GLU A 85 -6.08 4.55 -10.96
C GLU A 85 -5.19 3.67 -11.83
N ASP A 86 -5.16 3.92 -13.14
CA ASP A 86 -4.32 3.16 -14.08
C ASP A 86 -2.97 3.81 -14.38
N GLU A 87 -2.77 5.04 -13.93
CA GLU A 87 -1.55 5.82 -14.20
C GLU A 87 -0.67 6.03 -12.97
N TYR A 88 -1.24 5.92 -11.77
CA TYR A 88 -0.57 6.19 -10.52
C TYR A 88 0.44 5.09 -10.17
N HIS A 89 1.66 5.49 -9.80
CA HIS A 89 2.71 4.58 -9.40
C HIS A 89 3.34 5.01 -8.08
N ILE A 90 3.36 4.10 -7.13
CA ILE A 90 4.13 4.26 -5.90
C ILE A 90 5.61 3.99 -6.23
N THR A 91 6.51 4.82 -5.70
CA THR A 91 7.95 4.63 -5.89
C THR A 91 8.65 4.15 -4.63
N GLN A 92 8.14 4.50 -3.44
CA GLN A 92 8.68 4.03 -2.17
C GLN A 92 7.68 4.27 -1.03
N ILE A 93 7.61 3.33 -0.10
CA ILE A 93 6.92 3.50 1.18
C ILE A 93 7.89 3.07 2.27
N LYS A 94 8.11 3.91 3.29
CA LYS A 94 9.02 3.58 4.40
C LYS A 94 8.69 4.35 5.67
N GLU A 95 9.28 3.91 6.77
CA GLU A 95 9.37 4.66 8.01
C GLU A 95 10.68 5.42 8.06
N LYS A 96 10.65 6.68 8.53
CA LYS A 96 11.85 7.47 8.79
C LYS A 96 11.58 8.40 9.96
N TYR A 97 12.40 8.26 11.00
CA TYR A 97 12.28 9.07 12.22
C TYR A 97 10.88 9.02 12.86
N GLY A 98 10.25 7.85 12.83
CA GLY A 98 8.93 7.66 13.42
C GLY A 98 7.75 8.11 12.56
N SER A 99 7.98 8.53 11.31
CA SER A 99 6.92 8.98 10.43
C SER A 99 6.86 8.20 9.12
N LEU A 100 5.66 8.13 8.57
CA LEU A 100 5.39 7.57 7.25
C LEU A 100 6.02 8.44 6.17
N ARG A 101 6.74 7.80 5.26
CA ARG A 101 7.23 8.41 4.02
C ARG A 101 6.59 7.67 2.85
N TRP A 102 5.79 8.38 2.09
CA TRP A 102 5.08 7.86 0.93
C TRP A 102 5.49 8.64 -0.30
N TYR A 103 6.14 7.96 -1.23
CA TYR A 103 6.62 8.57 -2.47
C TYR A 103 5.94 7.93 -3.66
N ASP A 104 5.61 8.75 -4.65
CA ASP A 104 4.95 8.34 -5.89
C ASP A 104 5.44 9.17 -7.08
N ASP A 105 4.89 8.90 -8.25
CA ASP A 105 5.23 9.63 -9.48
C ASP A 105 4.37 10.87 -9.71
N GLY A 106 3.61 11.29 -8.70
CA GLY A 106 2.84 12.52 -8.72
C GLY A 106 1.33 12.33 -8.79
N PHE A 107 0.61 13.39 -8.52
CA PHE A 107 -0.85 13.43 -8.54
C PHE A 107 -1.33 14.58 -9.43
N ALA A 108 -2.50 14.43 -10.05
CA ALA A 108 -3.06 15.45 -10.93
C ALA A 108 -3.22 16.80 -10.22
N LYS A 109 -2.91 17.89 -10.93
CA LYS A 109 -2.97 19.24 -10.39
C LYS A 109 -4.33 19.57 -9.79
N GLU A 110 -5.41 19.14 -10.43
CA GLU A 110 -6.79 19.39 -9.98
C GLU A 110 -7.11 18.78 -8.62
N GLY A 111 -6.51 17.64 -8.31
CA GLY A 111 -6.73 16.94 -7.04
C GLY A 111 -5.58 17.03 -6.05
N PHE A 112 -4.58 17.87 -6.33
CA PHE A 112 -3.35 17.91 -5.54
C PHE A 112 -3.60 18.32 -4.09
N GLU A 113 -4.49 19.26 -3.84
CA GLU A 113 -4.83 19.70 -2.48
C GLU A 113 -5.46 18.56 -1.67
N GLU A 114 -6.43 17.84 -2.25
CA GLU A 114 -7.05 16.69 -1.59
C GLU A 114 -6.02 15.58 -1.32
N TYR A 115 -5.14 15.33 -2.29
CA TYR A 115 -4.06 14.35 -2.14
C TYR A 115 -3.10 14.74 -1.01
N MET A 116 -2.68 15.99 -0.93
CA MET A 116 -1.78 16.45 0.15
C MET A 116 -2.46 16.40 1.51
N ASN A 117 -3.76 16.69 1.59
CA ASN A 117 -4.52 16.55 2.84
C ASN A 117 -4.59 15.09 3.30
N TRP A 118 -4.78 14.16 2.35
CA TRP A 118 -4.72 12.73 2.62
C TRP A 118 -3.34 12.33 3.17
N LEU A 119 -2.28 12.74 2.50
CA LEU A 119 -0.91 12.41 2.89
C LEU A 119 -0.58 12.95 4.28
N TYR A 120 -0.86 14.22 4.54
CA TYR A 120 -0.58 14.85 5.84
C TYR A 120 -1.36 14.19 6.98
N LYS A 121 -2.62 13.79 6.74
CA LYS A 121 -3.42 13.08 7.73
C LYS A 121 -2.73 11.80 8.19
N TYR A 122 -2.23 11.01 7.28
CA TYR A 122 -1.60 9.73 7.60
C TYR A 122 -0.17 9.87 8.10
N GLU A 123 0.58 10.85 7.62
CA GLU A 123 1.86 11.20 8.23
C GLU A 123 1.68 11.59 9.70
N ASP A 124 0.69 12.40 10.00
CA ASP A 124 0.38 12.82 11.37
C ASP A 124 -0.02 11.64 12.25
N LEU A 125 -0.91 10.77 11.76
CA LEU A 125 -1.28 9.55 12.48
C LEU A 125 -0.08 8.64 12.73
N SER A 126 0.85 8.56 11.79
CA SER A 126 2.02 7.68 11.91
C SER A 126 2.92 8.06 13.09
N TYR A 127 3.07 9.35 13.38
CA TYR A 127 3.85 9.81 14.53
C TYR A 127 3.29 9.32 15.87
N ARG A 128 2.00 9.01 15.93
CA ARG A 128 1.27 8.63 17.14
C ARG A 128 0.93 7.15 17.18
N THR A 129 1.40 6.38 16.22
CA THR A 129 1.05 4.97 16.08
C THR A 129 2.31 4.10 16.08
N CYS A 130 2.33 3.07 16.91
CA CYS A 130 3.42 2.10 16.97
C CYS A 130 3.59 1.37 15.62
N ILE A 131 4.82 1.32 15.11
CA ILE A 131 5.12 0.62 13.84
C ILE A 131 5.00 -0.90 13.95
N TYR A 132 4.96 -1.45 15.15
CA TYR A 132 4.89 -2.89 15.37
C TYR A 132 3.49 -3.38 15.74
N CYS A 133 2.80 -2.67 16.60
CA CYS A 133 1.51 -3.15 17.15
C CYS A 133 0.30 -2.26 16.82
N GLY A 134 0.55 -1.10 16.27
CA GLY A 134 -0.54 -0.18 15.90
C GLY A 134 -1.07 0.70 17.01
#